data_bca2eca52ee4e32bc0f4a24a3b3f96d0
#
_entry.id   bca2eca52ee4e32bc0f4a24a3b3f96d0
#
_cell.length_a   1.000
_cell.length_b   1.000
_cell.length_c   1.000
_cell.angle_alpha   90.00
_cell.angle_beta   90.00
_cell.angle_gamma   90.00
#
_symmetry.space_group_name_H-M   'P 1'
#
loop_
_entity.id
_entity.type
_entity.pdbx_description
1 polymer ?
#
loop_
_entity_poly.entity_id
_entity_poly.type
_entity_poly.pdbx_seq_one_letter_code
_entity_poly.pdbx_strand_id
1 'polypeptide(L)'
;MCAAPNNPVIRARNLKRYYRRGSETVKALDGVDLDLRMGEMVSILGPSGSGKTTLVNLLSCLDAPTEGTLAVNGHEVAGRSEDQLADVRRGTMGFVFQKFYLLPTLTVAENVELSLLFCRRPVHRAATMEVLRQVGLADRASHRPRELSGGQMQRAAIARALIVEPKILIADEPTGNLDSHSGEAIFDLFRSLVVQRGILLVVTTHNLALGYLSDRVFTLHDGRIVKEEAGRGA
;
A
#
# COMPACT_ATOMS: atom_id res chain seq x y z
N MET A 1 7.97 -17.97 -15.69
CA MET A 1 6.60 -18.53 -15.86
C MET A 1 5.65 -17.37 -15.64
N CYS A 2 4.99 -16.88 -16.71
CA CYS A 2 3.91 -15.88 -16.57
C CYS A 2 2.77 -16.56 -15.83
N ALA A 3 2.38 -15.99 -14.67
CA ALA A 3 1.17 -16.42 -13.96
C ALA A 3 -0.01 -16.29 -14.92
N ALA A 4 -0.87 -17.30 -14.96
CA ALA A 4 -2.10 -17.25 -15.75
C ALA A 4 -2.90 -16.01 -15.35
N PRO A 5 -3.55 -15.28 -16.29
CA PRO A 5 -4.14 -13.95 -16.06
C PRO A 5 -5.30 -13.92 -15.04
N ASN A 6 -5.58 -15.00 -14.35
CA ASN A 6 -6.72 -15.12 -13.43
C ASN A 6 -6.35 -15.55 -11.99
N ASN A 7 -5.07 -15.67 -11.65
CA ASN A 7 -4.69 -16.10 -10.30
C ASN A 7 -4.46 -14.87 -9.40
N PRO A 8 -5.12 -14.77 -8.22
CA PRO A 8 -4.93 -13.64 -7.32
C PRO A 8 -3.49 -13.56 -6.84
N VAL A 9 -2.94 -12.34 -6.79
CA VAL A 9 -1.61 -12.07 -6.25
C VAL A 9 -1.63 -12.03 -4.72
N ILE A 10 -2.78 -11.69 -4.13
CA ILE A 10 -3.06 -11.85 -2.70
C ILE A 10 -4.32 -12.71 -2.56
N ARG A 11 -4.22 -13.76 -1.72
CA ARG A 11 -5.35 -14.62 -1.38
C ARG A 11 -5.40 -14.79 0.14
N ALA A 12 -6.53 -14.43 0.74
CA ALA A 12 -6.81 -14.63 2.16
C ALA A 12 -8.04 -15.52 2.33
N ARG A 13 -7.98 -16.46 3.30
CA ARG A 13 -9.11 -17.32 3.66
C ARG A 13 -9.23 -17.44 5.16
N ASN A 14 -10.41 -17.12 5.67
CA ASN A 14 -10.76 -17.14 7.10
C ASN A 14 -9.67 -16.44 7.94
N LEU A 15 -9.14 -15.30 7.42
CA LEU A 15 -8.00 -14.61 7.98
C LEU A 15 -8.39 -13.98 9.31
N LYS A 16 -7.67 -14.33 10.40
CA LYS A 16 -7.91 -13.80 11.73
C LYS A 16 -6.64 -13.21 12.32
N ARG A 17 -6.79 -12.12 13.06
CA ARG A 17 -5.71 -11.54 13.84
C ARG A 17 -6.23 -11.08 15.20
N TYR A 18 -5.72 -11.73 16.24
CA TYR A 18 -6.07 -11.48 17.63
C TYR A 18 -4.85 -10.96 18.38
N TYR A 19 -5.05 -9.89 19.14
CA TYR A 19 -4.02 -9.32 20.01
C TYR A 19 -4.39 -9.55 21.47
N ARG A 20 -3.40 -9.92 22.30
CA ARG A 20 -3.58 -10.00 23.75
C ARG A 20 -3.24 -8.67 24.39
N ARG A 21 -4.16 -8.11 25.16
CA ARG A 21 -3.99 -6.89 25.94
C ARG A 21 -4.28 -7.21 27.40
N GLY A 22 -3.25 -7.62 28.16
CA GLY A 22 -3.41 -8.16 29.51
C GLY A 22 -4.23 -9.47 29.48
N SER A 23 -5.36 -9.51 30.19
CA SER A 23 -6.28 -10.66 30.20
C SER A 23 -7.30 -10.64 29.04
N GLU A 24 -7.38 -9.55 28.29
CA GLU A 24 -8.37 -9.37 27.23
C GLU A 24 -7.80 -9.78 25.86
N THR A 25 -8.63 -10.40 25.02
CA THR A 25 -8.31 -10.72 23.63
C THR A 25 -9.07 -9.78 22.70
N VAL A 26 -8.34 -8.93 21.97
CA VAL A 26 -8.90 -8.04 20.96
C VAL A 26 -8.88 -8.77 19.62
N LYS A 27 -10.05 -9.04 19.06
CA LYS A 27 -10.23 -9.63 17.73
C LYS A 27 -10.19 -8.53 16.67
N ALA A 28 -9.00 -8.18 16.23
CA ALA A 28 -8.82 -7.11 15.25
C ALA A 28 -9.28 -7.51 13.84
N LEU A 29 -9.14 -8.79 13.48
CA LEU A 29 -9.76 -9.41 12.30
C LEU A 29 -10.33 -10.75 12.72
N ASP A 30 -11.54 -11.10 12.23
CA ASP A 30 -12.27 -12.29 12.64
C ASP A 30 -12.98 -12.97 11.45
N GLY A 31 -12.17 -13.53 10.53
CA GLY A 31 -12.66 -14.29 9.38
C GLY A 31 -12.81 -13.46 8.11
N VAL A 32 -11.70 -12.90 7.61
CA VAL A 32 -11.66 -12.15 6.35
C VAL A 32 -11.30 -13.08 5.20
N ASP A 33 -12.14 -13.06 4.15
CA ASP A 33 -11.89 -13.72 2.87
C ASP A 33 -11.75 -12.66 1.78
N LEU A 34 -10.66 -12.70 0.98
CA LEU A 34 -10.48 -11.83 -0.16
C LEU A 34 -9.51 -12.40 -1.19
N ASP A 35 -9.72 -12.02 -2.44
CA ASP A 35 -8.80 -12.27 -3.57
C ASP A 35 -8.51 -10.94 -4.28
N LEU A 36 -7.23 -10.57 -4.39
CA LEU A 36 -6.79 -9.36 -5.07
C LEU A 36 -5.88 -9.73 -6.24
N ARG A 37 -6.05 -9.03 -7.38
CA ARG A 37 -5.36 -9.34 -8.62
C ARG A 37 -4.41 -8.24 -9.05
N MET A 38 -3.47 -8.58 -9.91
CA MET A 38 -2.64 -7.58 -10.58
C MET A 38 -3.48 -6.68 -11.49
N GLY A 39 -3.09 -5.40 -11.59
CA GLY A 39 -3.81 -4.41 -12.40
C GLY A 39 -5.11 -3.90 -11.78
N GLU A 40 -5.39 -4.25 -10.52
CA GLU A 40 -6.56 -3.74 -9.78
C GLU A 40 -6.16 -2.59 -8.83
N MET A 41 -7.01 -1.58 -8.74
CA MET A 41 -7.02 -0.62 -7.65
C MET A 41 -8.17 -0.97 -6.69
N VAL A 42 -7.84 -1.25 -5.44
CA VAL A 42 -8.80 -1.72 -4.44
C VAL A 42 -8.81 -0.79 -3.24
N SER A 43 -9.99 -0.37 -2.80
CA SER A 43 -10.15 0.40 -1.57
C SER A 43 -10.74 -0.44 -0.44
N ILE A 44 -10.20 -0.25 0.77
CA ILE A 44 -10.72 -0.80 2.02
C ILE A 44 -11.28 0.36 2.82
N LEU A 45 -12.59 0.41 2.95
CA LEU A 45 -13.34 1.40 3.71
C LEU A 45 -13.73 0.86 5.09
N GLY A 46 -13.98 1.75 6.03
CA GLY A 46 -14.52 1.40 7.35
C GLY A 46 -14.23 2.49 8.38
N PRO A 47 -14.98 2.49 9.51
CA PRO A 47 -14.76 3.43 10.60
C PRO A 47 -13.40 3.21 11.27
N SER A 48 -13.00 4.16 12.12
CA SER A 48 -11.82 3.97 12.99
C SER A 48 -12.03 2.74 13.88
N GLY A 49 -10.98 1.92 14.03
CA GLY A 49 -11.05 0.69 14.84
C GLY A 49 -11.66 -0.52 14.11
N SER A 50 -12.12 -0.41 12.87
CA SER A 50 -12.71 -1.55 12.14
C SER A 50 -11.72 -2.67 11.76
N GLY A 51 -10.40 -2.46 11.93
CA GLY A 51 -9.36 -3.43 11.60
C GLY A 51 -8.59 -3.15 10.30
N LYS A 52 -8.82 -1.99 9.62
CA LYS A 52 -8.15 -1.65 8.34
C LYS A 52 -6.63 -1.73 8.41
N THR A 53 -6.02 -1.05 9.38
CA THR A 53 -4.56 -1.07 9.57
C THR A 53 -4.05 -2.49 9.87
N THR A 54 -4.80 -3.29 10.65
CA THR A 54 -4.45 -4.70 10.88
C THR A 54 -4.51 -5.50 9.58
N LEU A 55 -5.56 -5.33 8.77
CA LEU A 55 -5.68 -6.00 7.48
C LEU A 55 -4.52 -5.60 6.56
N VAL A 56 -4.23 -4.31 6.44
CA VAL A 56 -3.09 -3.80 5.67
C VAL A 56 -1.77 -4.39 6.15
N ASN A 57 -1.55 -4.47 7.46
CA ASN A 57 -0.32 -5.05 8.01
C ASN A 57 -0.16 -6.54 7.63
N LEU A 58 -1.26 -7.30 7.62
CA LEU A 58 -1.22 -8.70 7.15
C LEU A 58 -0.98 -8.80 5.65
N LEU A 59 -1.77 -8.06 4.83
CA LEU A 59 -1.63 -8.07 3.37
C LEU A 59 -0.24 -7.62 2.92
N SER A 60 0.41 -6.79 3.72
CA SER A 60 1.75 -6.28 3.48
C SER A 60 2.87 -7.12 4.11
N CYS A 61 2.53 -8.25 4.71
CA CYS A 61 3.49 -9.09 5.43
C CYS A 61 4.29 -8.35 6.53
N LEU A 62 3.73 -7.27 7.09
CA LEU A 62 4.28 -6.59 8.29
C LEU A 62 3.89 -7.32 9.57
N ASP A 63 2.89 -8.18 9.49
CA ASP A 63 2.41 -9.01 10.58
C ASP A 63 1.97 -10.37 10.02
N ALA A 64 1.82 -11.38 10.89
CA ALA A 64 1.37 -12.71 10.52
C ALA A 64 -0.04 -12.99 11.10
N PRO A 65 -0.88 -13.78 10.43
CA PRO A 65 -2.19 -14.13 10.93
C PRO A 65 -2.10 -15.01 12.17
N THR A 66 -3.09 -14.90 13.06
CA THR A 66 -3.27 -15.83 14.21
C THR A 66 -3.87 -17.13 13.73
N GLU A 67 -4.83 -17.06 12.81
CA GLU A 67 -5.50 -18.21 12.18
C GLU A 67 -5.88 -17.87 10.72
N GLY A 68 -6.23 -18.91 9.96
CA GLY A 68 -6.53 -18.78 8.54
C GLY A 68 -5.29 -18.84 7.66
N THR A 69 -5.47 -18.60 6.37
CA THR A 69 -4.37 -18.62 5.40
C THR A 69 -4.26 -17.28 4.68
N LEU A 70 -3.03 -16.88 4.38
CA LEU A 70 -2.70 -15.72 3.59
C LEU A 70 -1.54 -16.07 2.66
N ALA A 71 -1.77 -15.98 1.37
CA ALA A 71 -0.74 -16.11 0.35
C ALA A 71 -0.54 -14.78 -0.36
N VAL A 72 0.71 -14.35 -0.50
CA VAL A 72 1.11 -13.10 -1.15
C VAL A 72 2.18 -13.40 -2.20
N ASN A 73 1.92 -13.06 -3.45
CA ASN A 73 2.79 -13.32 -4.59
C ASN A 73 3.28 -14.79 -4.64
N GLY A 74 2.38 -15.74 -4.31
CA GLY A 74 2.66 -17.18 -4.26
C GLY A 74 3.37 -17.68 -2.99
N HIS A 75 3.63 -16.81 -2.01
CA HIS A 75 4.25 -17.16 -0.74
C HIS A 75 3.20 -17.22 0.37
N GLU A 76 3.11 -18.35 1.07
CA GLU A 76 2.31 -18.43 2.31
C GLU A 76 2.94 -17.58 3.40
N VAL A 77 2.10 -16.78 4.10
CA VAL A 77 2.54 -15.85 5.16
C VAL A 77 2.48 -16.50 6.54
N ALA A 78 1.48 -17.36 6.77
CA ALA A 78 1.28 -18.01 8.06
C ALA A 78 2.50 -18.82 8.49
N GLY A 79 2.89 -18.70 9.77
CA GLY A 79 4.01 -19.46 10.35
C GLY A 79 5.42 -18.99 9.92
N ARG A 80 5.55 -17.91 9.15
CA ARG A 80 6.85 -17.36 8.78
C ARG A 80 7.45 -16.51 9.89
N SER A 81 8.79 -16.54 9.98
CA SER A 81 9.53 -15.61 10.83
C SER A 81 9.54 -14.21 10.22
N GLU A 82 9.87 -13.20 11.06
CA GLU A 82 9.98 -11.80 10.63
C GLU A 82 10.98 -11.64 9.46
N ASP A 83 12.12 -12.33 9.48
CA ASP A 83 13.12 -12.29 8.40
C ASP A 83 12.55 -12.84 7.09
N GLN A 84 11.79 -13.94 7.15
CA GLN A 84 11.14 -14.54 5.99
C GLN A 84 10.05 -13.63 5.42
N LEU A 85 9.30 -12.93 6.29
CA LEU A 85 8.32 -11.93 5.87
C LEU A 85 9.01 -10.71 5.25
N ALA A 86 10.14 -10.27 5.80
CA ALA A 86 10.93 -9.19 5.22
C ALA A 86 11.44 -9.54 3.82
N ASP A 87 11.81 -10.79 3.57
CA ASP A 87 12.21 -11.25 2.23
C ASP A 87 11.05 -11.24 1.23
N VAL A 88 9.84 -11.61 1.65
CA VAL A 88 8.62 -11.51 0.82
C VAL A 88 8.33 -10.04 0.47
N ARG A 89 8.47 -9.11 1.44
CA ARG A 89 8.26 -7.67 1.22
C ARG A 89 9.29 -7.09 0.25
N ARG A 90 10.56 -7.52 0.38
CA ARG A 90 11.68 -6.94 -0.37
C ARG A 90 11.52 -7.14 -1.87
N GLY A 91 11.39 -6.03 -2.60
CA GLY A 91 11.24 -6.04 -4.06
C GLY A 91 9.87 -6.50 -4.58
N THR A 92 8.92 -6.82 -3.68
CA THR A 92 7.55 -7.18 -4.06
C THR A 92 6.58 -6.05 -3.70
N MET A 93 6.84 -5.34 -2.60
CA MET A 93 5.91 -4.38 -2.02
C MET A 93 6.49 -2.98 -1.92
N GLY A 94 5.64 -1.98 -2.18
CA GLY A 94 5.87 -0.58 -1.86
C GLY A 94 4.85 -0.11 -0.83
N PHE A 95 5.26 0.85 0.01
CA PHE A 95 4.43 1.38 1.09
C PHE A 95 4.31 2.89 1.00
N VAL A 96 3.07 3.37 1.11
CA VAL A 96 2.71 4.78 1.21
C VAL A 96 1.88 4.95 2.49
N PHE A 97 2.32 5.81 3.40
CA PHE A 97 1.67 6.04 4.68
C PHE A 97 1.00 7.41 4.72
N GLN A 98 0.07 7.59 5.64
CA GLN A 98 -0.56 8.87 5.94
C GLN A 98 0.47 9.94 6.34
N LYS A 99 1.43 9.58 7.22
CA LYS A 99 2.61 10.39 7.48
C LYS A 99 3.65 10.07 6.41
N PHE A 100 4.15 11.06 5.74
CA PHE A 100 5.04 10.91 4.58
C PHE A 100 6.35 10.17 4.91
N TYR A 101 6.81 10.25 6.17
CA TYR A 101 8.08 9.66 6.66
C TYR A 101 9.28 9.99 5.75
N LEU A 102 9.32 11.21 5.25
CA LEU A 102 10.49 11.73 4.54
C LEU A 102 11.53 12.18 5.56
N LEU A 103 12.80 11.87 5.32
CA LEU A 103 13.90 12.35 6.14
C LEU A 103 14.15 13.82 5.81
N PRO A 104 14.02 14.75 6.79
CA PRO A 104 14.05 16.18 6.54
C PRO A 104 15.42 16.71 6.11
N THR A 105 16.48 15.96 6.40
CA THR A 105 17.87 16.29 6.06
C THR A 105 18.25 15.91 4.63
N LEU A 106 17.49 15.01 3.99
CA LEU A 106 17.73 14.52 2.66
C LEU A 106 16.88 15.29 1.64
N THR A 107 17.37 15.39 0.41
CA THR A 107 16.62 15.87 -0.74
C THR A 107 15.51 14.89 -1.13
N VAL A 108 14.61 15.32 -2.01
CA VAL A 108 13.54 14.45 -2.57
C VAL A 108 14.16 13.24 -3.27
N ALA A 109 15.18 13.44 -4.09
CA ALA A 109 15.85 12.35 -4.80
C ALA A 109 16.48 11.35 -3.82
N GLU A 110 17.22 11.84 -2.82
CA GLU A 110 17.84 10.99 -1.80
C GLU A 110 16.80 10.23 -0.95
N ASN A 111 15.67 10.86 -0.61
CA ASN A 111 14.56 10.18 0.05
C ASN A 111 13.98 9.02 -0.78
N VAL A 112 13.87 9.20 -2.10
CA VAL A 112 13.42 8.15 -3.02
C VAL A 112 14.44 7.02 -3.08
N GLU A 113 15.72 7.33 -3.17
CA GLU A 113 16.83 6.38 -3.26
C GLU A 113 17.02 5.50 -2.02
N LEU A 114 16.53 5.95 -0.84
CA LEU A 114 16.60 5.15 0.40
C LEU A 114 16.00 3.74 0.25
N SER A 115 14.91 3.59 -0.50
CA SER A 115 14.28 2.29 -0.70
C SER A 115 15.18 1.31 -1.45
N LEU A 116 16.01 1.81 -2.36
CA LEU A 116 17.01 0.98 -3.07
C LEU A 116 18.07 0.44 -2.11
N LEU A 117 18.53 1.28 -1.17
CA LEU A 117 19.52 0.86 -0.16
C LEU A 117 18.97 -0.27 0.71
N PHE A 118 17.74 -0.15 1.21
CA PHE A 118 17.09 -1.21 1.99
C PHE A 118 16.85 -2.49 1.20
N CYS A 119 16.62 -2.36 -0.12
CA CYS A 119 16.52 -3.50 -1.02
C CYS A 119 17.88 -4.02 -1.53
N ARG A 120 19.01 -3.45 -1.07
CA ARG A 120 20.37 -3.78 -1.51
C ARG A 120 20.53 -3.68 -3.03
N ARG A 121 19.85 -2.71 -3.65
CA ARG A 121 19.92 -2.43 -5.08
C ARG A 121 20.81 -1.21 -5.33
N PRO A 122 21.55 -1.18 -6.44
CA PRO A 122 22.35 0.00 -6.80
C PRO A 122 21.44 1.21 -7.09
N VAL A 123 21.95 2.39 -6.74
CA VAL A 123 21.29 3.65 -7.07
C VAL A 123 21.65 4.05 -8.50
N HIS A 124 20.63 4.24 -9.33
CA HIS A 124 20.77 4.74 -10.69
C HIS A 124 20.02 6.06 -10.83
N ARG A 125 20.76 7.17 -10.98
CA ARG A 125 20.20 8.52 -11.07
C ARG A 125 19.11 8.65 -12.14
N ALA A 126 19.29 7.98 -13.29
CA ALA A 126 18.29 7.99 -14.36
C ALA A 126 16.96 7.36 -13.91
N ALA A 127 16.99 6.26 -13.18
CA ALA A 127 15.78 5.61 -12.63
C ALA A 127 15.09 6.50 -11.59
N THR A 128 15.87 7.14 -10.70
CA THR A 128 15.35 8.11 -9.72
C THR A 128 14.62 9.24 -10.42
N MET A 129 15.24 9.85 -11.45
CA MET A 129 14.63 10.95 -12.19
C MET A 129 13.41 10.51 -12.99
N GLU A 130 13.39 9.26 -13.50
CA GLU A 130 12.21 8.72 -14.19
C GLU A 130 11.00 8.59 -13.24
N VAL A 131 11.22 7.99 -12.07
CA VAL A 131 10.15 7.88 -11.07
C VAL A 131 9.67 9.25 -10.59
N LEU A 132 10.58 10.22 -10.41
CA LEU A 132 10.21 11.59 -10.04
C LEU A 132 9.39 12.28 -11.14
N ARG A 133 9.68 12.03 -12.44
CA ARG A 133 8.85 12.52 -13.54
C ARG A 133 7.43 11.94 -13.50
N GLN A 134 7.30 10.64 -13.23
CA GLN A 134 6.00 9.97 -13.17
C GLN A 134 5.09 10.55 -12.06
N VAL A 135 5.67 11.02 -10.95
CA VAL A 135 4.91 11.66 -9.88
C VAL A 135 4.88 13.19 -10.00
N GLY A 136 5.45 13.79 -11.05
CA GLY A 136 5.45 15.23 -11.29
C GLY A 136 6.37 16.02 -10.35
N LEU A 137 7.53 15.46 -9.96
CA LEU A 137 8.48 16.08 -9.04
C LEU A 137 9.92 16.16 -9.59
N ALA A 138 10.11 16.01 -10.90
CA ALA A 138 11.46 16.02 -11.50
C ALA A 138 12.20 17.35 -11.25
N ASP A 139 11.50 18.47 -11.30
CA ASP A 139 11.99 19.82 -11.02
C ASP A 139 12.25 20.09 -9.53
N ARG A 140 11.79 19.22 -8.65
CA ARG A 140 11.93 19.28 -7.20
C ARG A 140 12.92 18.26 -6.63
N ALA A 141 13.66 17.55 -7.47
CA ALA A 141 14.58 16.48 -7.07
C ALA A 141 15.61 16.90 -6.01
N SER A 142 16.10 18.15 -6.08
CA SER A 142 17.08 18.72 -5.14
C SER A 142 16.47 19.42 -3.92
N HIS A 143 15.14 19.60 -3.88
CA HIS A 143 14.45 20.24 -2.75
C HIS A 143 14.44 19.30 -1.54
N ARG A 144 14.33 19.88 -0.34
CA ARG A 144 14.11 19.16 0.91
C ARG A 144 12.64 19.14 1.29
N PRO A 145 12.17 18.18 2.12
CA PRO A 145 10.77 18.06 2.51
C PRO A 145 10.13 19.37 3.01
N ARG A 146 10.86 20.20 3.76
CA ARG A 146 10.36 21.51 4.26
C ARG A 146 10.03 22.52 3.15
N GLU A 147 10.50 22.29 1.93
CA GLU A 147 10.32 23.16 0.77
C GLU A 147 9.15 22.69 -0.12
N LEU A 148 8.45 21.61 0.32
CA LEU A 148 7.35 20.98 -0.41
C LEU A 148 6.00 21.22 0.26
N SER A 149 4.94 21.29 -0.56
CA SER A 149 3.57 21.19 -0.07
C SER A 149 3.25 19.76 0.41
N GLY A 150 2.14 19.59 1.16
CA GLY A 150 1.68 18.28 1.61
C GLY A 150 1.49 17.29 0.45
N GLY A 151 0.83 17.71 -0.62
CA GLY A 151 0.65 16.90 -1.83
C GLY A 151 1.97 16.53 -2.52
N GLN A 152 2.95 17.45 -2.54
CA GLN A 152 4.28 17.17 -3.07
C GLN A 152 5.05 16.18 -2.17
N MET A 153 4.95 16.30 -0.85
CA MET A 153 5.53 15.33 0.09
C MET A 153 4.93 13.94 -0.11
N GLN A 154 3.61 13.84 -0.32
CA GLN A 154 2.95 12.58 -0.59
C GLN A 154 3.40 11.97 -1.92
N ARG A 155 3.52 12.77 -2.98
CA ARG A 155 4.08 12.32 -4.27
C ARG A 155 5.52 11.83 -4.13
N ALA A 156 6.34 12.46 -3.30
CA ALA A 156 7.70 12.00 -2.99
C ALA A 156 7.68 10.65 -2.24
N ALA A 157 6.77 10.46 -1.29
CA ALA A 157 6.58 9.17 -0.62
C ALA A 157 6.11 8.07 -1.58
N ILE A 158 5.23 8.40 -2.54
CA ILE A 158 4.82 7.48 -3.61
C ILE A 158 6.04 7.14 -4.50
N ALA A 159 6.83 8.12 -4.93
CA ALA A 159 8.04 7.89 -5.71
C ALA A 159 9.01 6.95 -4.98
N ARG A 160 9.22 7.15 -3.67
CA ARG A 160 10.02 6.29 -2.82
C ARG A 160 9.51 4.84 -2.80
N ALA A 161 8.19 4.64 -2.80
CA ALA A 161 7.60 3.31 -2.87
C ALA A 161 7.75 2.67 -4.25
N LEU A 162 7.76 3.47 -5.33
CA LEU A 162 7.78 3.00 -6.72
C LEU A 162 9.17 2.66 -7.25
N ILE A 163 10.25 3.24 -6.67
CA ILE A 163 11.61 3.08 -7.18
C ILE A 163 12.12 1.64 -7.12
N VAL A 164 11.56 0.83 -6.23
CA VAL A 164 11.88 -0.60 -6.11
C VAL A 164 11.09 -1.48 -7.09
N GLU A 165 10.26 -0.86 -7.95
CA GLU A 165 9.42 -1.54 -8.95
C GLU A 165 8.52 -2.61 -8.31
N PRO A 166 7.68 -2.23 -7.33
CA PRO A 166 6.86 -3.17 -6.60
C PRO A 166 5.76 -3.76 -7.50
N LYS A 167 5.38 -5.02 -7.24
CA LYS A 167 4.17 -5.63 -7.81
C LYS A 167 2.91 -5.19 -7.07
N ILE A 168 3.04 -4.93 -5.78
CA ILE A 168 1.96 -4.55 -4.88
C ILE A 168 2.31 -3.23 -4.22
N LEU A 169 1.44 -2.23 -4.33
CA LEU A 169 1.54 -0.97 -3.64
C LEU A 169 0.45 -0.90 -2.56
N ILE A 170 0.85 -0.69 -1.32
CA ILE A 170 -0.06 -0.54 -0.18
C ILE A 170 -0.05 0.93 0.24
N ALA A 171 -1.21 1.55 0.31
CA ALA A 171 -1.37 2.95 0.73
C ALA A 171 -2.34 3.03 1.92
N ASP A 172 -1.79 3.30 3.11
CA ASP A 172 -2.57 3.40 4.34
C ASP A 172 -2.91 4.87 4.61
N GLU A 173 -4.20 5.23 4.45
CA GLU A 173 -4.75 6.59 4.60
C GLU A 173 -3.93 7.67 3.85
N PRO A 174 -3.59 7.47 2.55
CA PRO A 174 -2.58 8.30 1.86
C PRO A 174 -2.99 9.76 1.65
N THR A 175 -4.26 10.10 1.87
CA THR A 175 -4.80 11.46 1.71
C THR A 175 -5.24 12.08 3.02
N GLY A 176 -5.06 11.41 4.15
CA GLY A 176 -5.57 11.87 5.45
C GLY A 176 -4.98 13.18 5.97
N ASN A 177 -3.84 13.63 5.42
CA ASN A 177 -3.19 14.90 5.76
C ASN A 177 -3.25 15.93 4.61
N LEU A 178 -4.12 15.71 3.62
CA LEU A 178 -4.22 16.55 2.42
C LEU A 178 -5.60 17.22 2.36
N ASP A 179 -5.65 18.36 1.67
CA ASP A 179 -6.91 18.94 1.23
C ASP A 179 -7.59 18.09 0.16
N SER A 180 -8.87 18.34 -0.10
CA SER A 180 -9.68 17.53 -1.02
C SER A 180 -9.11 17.50 -2.44
N HIS A 181 -8.68 18.63 -2.97
CA HIS A 181 -8.12 18.73 -4.33
C HIS A 181 -6.81 17.94 -4.46
N SER A 182 -5.91 18.11 -3.47
CA SER A 182 -4.67 17.31 -3.41
C SER A 182 -4.96 15.82 -3.26
N GLY A 183 -6.00 15.45 -2.50
CA GLY A 183 -6.43 14.07 -2.33
C GLY A 183 -6.90 13.44 -3.64
N GLU A 184 -7.75 14.12 -4.41
CA GLU A 184 -8.19 13.67 -5.74
C GLU A 184 -7.01 13.49 -6.68
N ALA A 185 -6.10 14.46 -6.74
CA ALA A 185 -4.90 14.36 -7.59
C ALA A 185 -3.97 13.18 -7.21
N ILE A 186 -3.96 12.74 -5.95
CA ILE A 186 -3.23 11.52 -5.54
C ILE A 186 -3.97 10.26 -6.04
N PHE A 187 -5.30 10.22 -5.98
CA PHE A 187 -6.07 9.09 -6.50
C PHE A 187 -5.95 8.97 -8.04
N ASP A 188 -5.95 10.09 -8.78
CA ASP A 188 -5.69 10.10 -10.22
C ASP A 188 -4.28 9.58 -10.55
N LEU A 189 -3.28 10.00 -9.77
CA LEU A 189 -1.92 9.46 -9.88
C LEU A 189 -1.91 7.94 -9.64
N PHE A 190 -2.56 7.45 -8.59
CA PHE A 190 -2.66 6.03 -8.30
C PHE A 190 -3.31 5.26 -9.44
N ARG A 191 -4.41 5.75 -10.00
CA ARG A 191 -5.07 5.15 -11.15
C ARG A 191 -4.12 5.04 -12.34
N SER A 192 -3.42 6.13 -12.66
CA SER A 192 -2.45 6.15 -13.76
C SER A 192 -1.33 5.11 -13.56
N LEU A 193 -0.84 4.95 -12.34
CA LEU A 193 0.20 3.97 -12.00
C LEU A 193 -0.29 2.53 -12.14
N VAL A 194 -1.52 2.22 -11.72
CA VAL A 194 -2.12 0.89 -11.89
C VAL A 194 -2.22 0.54 -13.37
N VAL A 195 -2.74 1.46 -14.21
CA VAL A 195 -2.88 1.25 -15.65
C VAL A 195 -1.51 1.11 -16.33
N GLN A 196 -0.54 1.98 -16.02
CA GLN A 196 0.76 2.01 -16.69
C GLN A 196 1.69 0.85 -16.30
N ARG A 197 1.65 0.45 -15.02
CA ARG A 197 2.58 -0.55 -14.46
C ARG A 197 1.95 -1.91 -14.24
N GLY A 198 0.63 -2.04 -14.34
CA GLY A 198 -0.10 -3.29 -14.09
C GLY A 198 0.03 -3.79 -12.65
N ILE A 199 0.31 -2.90 -11.67
CA ILE A 199 0.45 -3.25 -10.26
C ILE A 199 -0.90 -3.47 -9.59
N LEU A 200 -0.93 -4.24 -8.50
CA LEU A 200 -2.02 -4.19 -7.54
C LEU A 200 -1.81 -2.99 -6.62
N LEU A 201 -2.82 -2.15 -6.47
CA LEU A 201 -2.85 -1.08 -5.47
C LEU A 201 -3.96 -1.34 -4.46
N VAL A 202 -3.60 -1.39 -3.17
CA VAL A 202 -4.55 -1.45 -2.05
C VAL A 202 -4.49 -0.15 -1.27
N VAL A 203 -5.63 0.55 -1.17
CA VAL A 203 -5.74 1.83 -0.46
C VAL A 203 -6.70 1.66 0.72
N THR A 204 -6.29 2.05 1.93
CA THR A 204 -7.25 2.29 3.01
C THR A 204 -7.64 3.76 3.02
N THR A 205 -8.90 4.04 3.23
CA THR A 205 -9.37 5.41 3.45
C THR A 205 -10.70 5.40 4.22
N HIS A 206 -10.98 6.49 4.92
CA HIS A 206 -12.29 6.76 5.49
C HIS A 206 -13.12 7.69 4.60
N ASN A 207 -12.53 8.26 3.54
CA ASN A 207 -13.22 9.09 2.58
C ASN A 207 -13.92 8.21 1.53
N LEU A 208 -15.26 8.11 1.64
CA LEU A 208 -16.08 7.31 0.75
C LEU A 208 -15.96 7.75 -0.71
N ALA A 209 -15.97 9.08 -0.97
CA ALA A 209 -15.92 9.61 -2.33
C ALA A 209 -14.65 9.16 -3.06
N LEU A 210 -13.49 9.25 -2.39
CA LEU A 210 -12.21 8.80 -2.92
C LEU A 210 -12.15 7.28 -3.03
N GLY A 211 -12.63 6.55 -2.02
CA GLY A 211 -12.62 5.09 -2.04
C GLY A 211 -13.37 4.50 -3.24
N TYR A 212 -14.48 5.09 -3.63
CA TYR A 212 -15.26 4.66 -4.80
C TYR A 212 -14.60 4.99 -6.16
N LEU A 213 -13.48 5.70 -6.20
CA LEU A 213 -12.68 5.84 -7.42
C LEU A 213 -11.88 4.59 -7.78
N SER A 214 -11.82 3.60 -6.90
CA SER A 214 -11.17 2.29 -7.13
C SER A 214 -12.02 1.36 -8.01
N ASP A 215 -11.45 0.23 -8.46
CA ASP A 215 -12.16 -0.78 -9.22
C ASP A 215 -13.09 -1.60 -8.33
N ARG A 216 -12.61 -1.94 -7.12
CA ARG A 216 -13.37 -2.68 -6.11
C ARG A 216 -13.24 -1.99 -4.75
N VAL A 217 -14.32 -2.06 -3.99
CA VAL A 217 -14.44 -1.45 -2.67
C VAL A 217 -14.87 -2.49 -1.67
N PHE A 218 -14.06 -2.71 -0.64
CA PHE A 218 -14.40 -3.55 0.50
C PHE A 218 -14.73 -2.68 1.70
N THR A 219 -15.86 -2.95 2.35
CA THR A 219 -16.22 -2.30 3.61
C THR A 219 -15.89 -3.23 4.78
N LEU A 220 -14.98 -2.79 5.64
CA LEU A 220 -14.58 -3.50 6.85
C LEU A 220 -15.31 -2.94 8.07
N HIS A 221 -15.92 -3.81 8.86
CA HIS A 221 -16.58 -3.47 10.12
C HIS A 221 -16.31 -4.58 11.15
N ASP A 222 -15.85 -4.21 12.35
CA ASP A 222 -15.56 -5.14 13.45
C ASP A 222 -14.71 -6.35 13.02
N GLY A 223 -13.65 -6.08 12.25
CA GLY A 223 -12.71 -7.10 11.79
C GLY A 223 -13.23 -8.03 10.70
N ARG A 224 -14.36 -7.72 10.05
CA ARG A 224 -14.97 -8.54 8.98
C ARG A 224 -15.27 -7.70 7.75
N ILE A 225 -15.14 -8.28 6.56
CA ILE A 225 -15.67 -7.67 5.35
C ILE A 225 -17.18 -7.87 5.35
N VAL A 226 -17.92 -6.77 5.45
CA VAL A 226 -19.39 -6.78 5.46
C VAL A 226 -19.98 -6.49 4.09
N LYS A 227 -19.20 -5.93 3.18
CA LYS A 227 -19.63 -5.59 1.82
C LYS A 227 -18.46 -5.57 0.85
N GLU A 228 -18.69 -6.06 -0.36
CA GLU A 228 -17.83 -5.89 -1.52
C GLU A 228 -18.67 -5.30 -2.66
N GLU A 229 -18.15 -4.26 -3.31
CA GLU A 229 -18.85 -3.55 -4.39
C GLU A 229 -17.88 -3.22 -5.52
N ALA A 230 -18.41 -3.07 -6.72
CA ALA A 230 -17.70 -2.42 -7.81
C ALA A 230 -17.56 -0.92 -7.50
N GLY A 231 -16.37 -0.38 -7.69
CA GLY A 231 -16.15 1.06 -7.67
C GLY A 231 -16.50 1.71 -9.02
N ARG A 232 -16.19 2.99 -9.15
CA ARG A 232 -16.42 3.79 -10.38
C ARG A 232 -15.23 3.72 -11.33
N GLY A 233 -14.15 3.07 -10.92
CA GLY A 233 -12.94 2.99 -11.68
C GLY A 233 -12.87 1.79 -12.63
N ALA A 234 -13.86 0.89 -12.57
CA ALA A 234 -13.96 -0.29 -13.41
C ALA A 234 -14.44 0.03 -14.83
#